data_912708b4dfb89dc1185c2d486cd4dda6
#
_entry.id   912708b4dfb89dc1185c2d486cd4dda6
#
_cell.length_a   1.000
_cell.length_b   1.000
_cell.length_c   1.000
_cell.angle_alpha   90.00
_cell.angle_beta   90.00
_cell.angle_gamma   90.00
#
_symmetry.space_group_name_H-M   'P 1'
#
loop_
_entity.id
_entity.type
_entity.pdbx_description
1 polymer ?
#
loop_
_entity_poly.entity_id
_entity_poly.type
_entity_poly.pdbx_seq_one_letter_code
_entity_poly.pdbx_strand_id
1 'polypeptide(L)'
;SVIPQFFIPIAGQFSAPENKSRNMGIVLSGLLTGILASRVISGYIGEWLGWREMFFFAALIMVVCMGIMILMMPEMKRNYVGTYRGLMTTVAEIFILHPSIRIYSIRAAFGFGSMMAIWSCLAFHLAQPPFNAGSDMVGMLGLCGIMGAVAASSVGKLVPRFGIHKFSLFGAAMQIVAWTIALLFGDTYAGLIAAIILVDIGLQCQQLSNQSGCLQEIPQAANRANTIFMTTYFIGGSLGTFCAGYVWTQADWLGVCIVGISFAFISLMISLSHKK
;
A
#
# COMPACT_ATOMS: atom_id res chain seq x y z
N SER A 1 4.06 -6.58 -5.66
CA SER A 1 3.50 -7.86 -6.11
C SER A 1 2.29 -7.61 -7.01
N VAL A 2 2.26 -8.19 -8.22
CA VAL A 2 1.18 -8.02 -9.20
C VAL A 2 0.06 -9.05 -8.96
N ILE A 3 0.37 -10.15 -8.32
CA ILE A 3 -0.49 -11.32 -8.11
C ILE A 3 -1.85 -10.99 -7.48
N PRO A 4 -1.96 -10.24 -6.37
CA PRO A 4 -3.25 -9.95 -5.74
C PRO A 4 -4.23 -9.21 -6.66
N GLN A 5 -3.72 -8.43 -7.60
CA GLN A 5 -4.56 -7.65 -8.52
C GLN A 5 -5.26 -8.51 -9.58
N PHE A 6 -4.77 -9.72 -9.84
CA PHE A 6 -5.40 -10.65 -10.76
C PHE A 6 -6.48 -11.51 -10.08
N PHE A 7 -6.30 -11.90 -8.82
CA PHE A 7 -7.22 -12.82 -8.16
C PHE A 7 -8.63 -12.27 -7.95
N ILE A 8 -8.75 -10.99 -7.60
CA ILE A 8 -10.07 -10.38 -7.38
C ILE A 8 -10.90 -10.34 -8.67
N PRO A 9 -10.37 -9.85 -9.81
CA PRO A 9 -11.08 -9.92 -11.10
C PRO A 9 -11.38 -11.35 -11.56
N ILE A 10 -10.44 -12.30 -11.39
CA ILE A 10 -10.63 -13.71 -11.75
C ILE A 10 -11.78 -14.30 -10.93
N ALA A 11 -11.78 -14.12 -9.61
CA ALA A 11 -12.89 -14.56 -8.76
C ALA A 11 -14.24 -13.98 -9.21
N GLY A 12 -14.24 -12.70 -9.64
CA GLY A 12 -15.43 -12.05 -10.19
C GLY A 12 -15.88 -12.61 -11.54
N GLN A 13 -14.95 -13.04 -12.40
CA GLN A 13 -15.24 -13.54 -13.74
C GLN A 13 -15.74 -15.00 -13.74
N PHE A 14 -15.16 -15.83 -12.87
CA PHE A 14 -15.50 -17.26 -12.78
C PHE A 14 -16.60 -17.57 -11.76
N SER A 15 -17.17 -16.56 -11.13
CA SER A 15 -18.28 -16.74 -10.19
C SER A 15 -19.64 -16.57 -10.88
N ALA A 16 -20.62 -17.38 -10.47
CA ALA A 16 -22.02 -17.16 -10.83
C ALA A 16 -22.47 -15.77 -10.35
N PRO A 17 -23.37 -15.08 -11.09
CA PRO A 17 -23.78 -13.71 -10.78
C PRO A 17 -24.20 -13.48 -9.33
N GLU A 18 -24.90 -14.46 -8.76
CA GLU A 18 -25.40 -14.41 -7.36
C GLU A 18 -24.26 -14.48 -6.33
N ASN A 19 -23.16 -15.19 -6.64
CA ASN A 19 -22.04 -15.41 -5.73
C ASN A 19 -20.83 -14.49 -5.98
N LYS A 20 -20.89 -13.67 -7.02
CA LYS A 20 -19.77 -12.84 -7.47
C LYS A 20 -19.20 -11.95 -6.36
N SER A 21 -20.07 -11.19 -5.71
CA SER A 21 -19.68 -10.28 -4.62
C SER A 21 -19.12 -11.03 -3.42
N ARG A 22 -19.73 -12.16 -3.08
CA ARG A 22 -19.30 -13.03 -1.97
C ARG A 22 -17.90 -13.59 -2.22
N ASN A 23 -17.65 -14.16 -3.40
CA ASN A 23 -16.37 -14.78 -3.73
C ASN A 23 -15.25 -13.75 -3.83
N MET A 24 -15.50 -12.58 -4.42
CA MET A 24 -14.55 -11.47 -4.40
C MET A 24 -14.23 -11.01 -2.97
N GLY A 25 -15.25 -10.97 -2.09
CA GLY A 25 -15.08 -10.64 -0.68
C GLY A 25 -14.21 -11.66 0.08
N ILE A 26 -14.37 -12.95 -0.19
CA ILE A 26 -13.55 -14.03 0.41
C ILE A 26 -12.07 -13.84 -0.01
N VAL A 27 -11.82 -13.63 -1.31
CA VAL A 27 -10.45 -13.41 -1.81
C VAL A 27 -9.82 -12.15 -1.18
N LEU A 28 -10.57 -11.07 -1.07
CA LEU A 28 -10.10 -9.84 -0.42
C LEU A 28 -9.83 -10.05 1.08
N SER A 29 -10.68 -10.78 1.78
CA SER A 29 -10.48 -11.12 3.19
C SER A 29 -9.22 -11.97 3.38
N GLY A 30 -9.00 -12.96 2.50
CA GLY A 30 -7.77 -13.75 2.51
C GLY A 30 -6.52 -12.90 2.28
N LEU A 31 -6.57 -11.94 1.36
CA LEU A 31 -5.49 -10.99 1.11
C LEU A 31 -5.17 -10.16 2.36
N LEU A 32 -6.18 -9.56 2.98
CA LEU A 32 -6.00 -8.74 4.19
C LEU A 32 -5.46 -9.56 5.36
N THR A 33 -6.03 -10.73 5.60
CA THR A 33 -5.56 -11.68 6.63
C THR A 33 -4.11 -12.08 6.38
N GLY A 34 -3.74 -12.39 5.13
CA GLY A 34 -2.38 -12.76 4.76
C GLY A 34 -1.38 -11.63 4.99
N ILE A 35 -1.74 -10.38 4.67
CA ILE A 35 -0.89 -9.21 4.92
C ILE A 35 -0.62 -9.04 6.43
N LEU A 36 -1.64 -9.19 7.26
CA LEU A 36 -1.49 -9.04 8.71
C LEU A 36 -0.75 -10.23 9.33
N ALA A 37 -1.15 -11.46 8.98
CA ALA A 37 -0.51 -12.67 9.49
C ALA A 37 0.96 -12.75 9.10
N SER A 38 1.32 -12.36 7.88
CA SER A 38 2.70 -12.42 7.40
C SER A 38 3.64 -11.54 8.24
N ARG A 39 3.20 -10.38 8.71
CA ARG A 39 4.00 -9.49 9.55
C ARG A 39 4.32 -10.13 10.91
N VAL A 40 3.31 -10.73 11.54
CA VAL A 40 3.49 -11.41 12.83
C VAL A 40 4.37 -12.66 12.67
N ILE A 41 4.02 -13.51 11.70
CA ILE A 41 4.76 -14.76 11.45
C ILE A 41 6.22 -14.46 11.09
N SER A 42 6.47 -13.48 10.23
CA SER A 42 7.84 -13.12 9.85
C SER A 42 8.64 -12.53 11.01
N GLY A 43 7.98 -11.76 11.90
CA GLY A 43 8.60 -11.23 13.08
C GLY A 43 9.09 -12.33 14.02
N TYR A 44 8.23 -13.29 14.35
CA TYR A 44 8.60 -14.42 15.22
C TYR A 44 9.62 -15.37 14.58
N ILE A 45 9.46 -15.72 13.29
CA ILE A 45 10.45 -16.57 12.62
C ILE A 45 11.81 -15.86 12.57
N GLY A 46 11.82 -14.55 12.25
CA GLY A 46 13.04 -13.75 12.22
C GLY A 46 13.76 -13.69 13.54
N GLU A 47 13.02 -13.62 14.66
CA GLU A 47 13.58 -13.59 16.01
C GLU A 47 14.11 -14.95 16.47
N TRP A 48 13.36 -16.04 16.24
CA TRP A 48 13.71 -17.36 16.78
C TRP A 48 14.66 -18.16 15.90
N LEU A 49 14.52 -18.07 14.59
CA LEU A 49 15.28 -18.88 13.64
C LEU A 49 16.27 -18.06 12.81
N GLY A 50 15.99 -16.76 12.67
CA GLY A 50 16.81 -15.87 11.88
C GLY A 50 16.15 -15.44 10.56
N TRP A 51 16.69 -14.39 9.94
CA TRP A 51 16.12 -13.80 8.74
C TRP A 51 16.25 -14.71 7.49
N ARG A 52 17.28 -15.56 7.42
CA ARG A 52 17.48 -16.49 6.30
C ARG A 52 16.38 -17.55 6.25
N GLU A 53 16.07 -18.13 7.38
CA GLU A 53 15.06 -19.15 7.58
C GLU A 53 13.66 -18.59 7.24
N MET A 54 13.41 -17.32 7.55
CA MET A 54 12.19 -16.63 7.13
C MET A 54 12.05 -16.62 5.60
N PHE A 55 13.12 -16.36 4.84
CA PHE A 55 13.06 -16.38 3.39
C PHE A 55 12.88 -17.79 2.83
N PHE A 56 13.50 -18.83 3.44
CA PHE A 56 13.25 -20.22 3.06
C PHE A 56 11.81 -20.63 3.31
N PHE A 57 11.23 -20.24 4.45
CA PHE A 57 9.83 -20.48 4.76
C PHE A 57 8.88 -19.78 3.76
N ALA A 58 9.16 -18.53 3.44
CA ALA A 58 8.41 -17.79 2.43
C ALA A 58 8.50 -18.46 1.04
N ALA A 59 9.69 -18.92 0.64
CA ALA A 59 9.89 -19.64 -0.62
C ALA A 59 9.10 -20.96 -0.65
N LEU A 60 9.10 -21.71 0.45
CA LEU A 60 8.32 -22.95 0.57
C LEU A 60 6.82 -22.68 0.40
N ILE A 61 6.28 -21.67 1.09
CA ILE A 61 4.88 -21.27 0.94
C ILE A 61 4.58 -20.92 -0.52
N MET A 62 5.45 -20.15 -1.18
CA MET A 62 5.25 -19.76 -2.59
C MET A 62 5.22 -20.97 -3.52
N VAL A 63 6.09 -21.98 -3.31
CA VAL A 63 6.08 -23.24 -4.08
C VAL A 63 4.78 -24.00 -3.87
N VAL A 64 4.31 -24.12 -2.63
CA VAL A 64 3.03 -24.77 -2.30
C VAL A 64 1.87 -24.03 -2.96
N CYS A 65 1.81 -22.70 -2.82
CA CYS A 65 0.78 -21.88 -3.47
C CYS A 65 0.81 -22.01 -4.99
N MET A 66 1.99 -22.05 -5.62
CA MET A 66 2.14 -22.28 -7.05
C MET A 66 1.59 -23.64 -7.47
N GLY A 67 1.89 -24.70 -6.72
CA GLY A 67 1.33 -26.04 -6.95
C GLY A 67 -0.20 -26.08 -6.88
N ILE A 68 -0.77 -25.46 -5.83
CA ILE A 68 -2.22 -25.34 -5.68
C ILE A 68 -2.84 -24.57 -6.85
N MET A 69 -2.22 -23.47 -7.27
CA MET A 69 -2.71 -22.68 -8.40
C MET A 69 -2.70 -23.46 -9.71
N ILE A 70 -1.64 -24.20 -10.01
CA ILE A 70 -1.55 -25.02 -11.23
C ILE A 70 -2.66 -26.08 -11.26
N LEU A 71 -2.98 -26.64 -10.10
CA LEU A 71 -3.99 -27.73 -10.00
C LEU A 71 -5.44 -27.20 -10.02
N MET A 72 -5.68 -26.01 -9.47
CA MET A 72 -7.04 -25.51 -9.25
C MET A 72 -7.47 -24.40 -10.21
N MET A 73 -6.53 -23.76 -10.91
CA MET A 73 -6.88 -22.59 -11.71
C MET A 73 -7.48 -23.01 -13.05
N PRO A 74 -8.67 -22.51 -13.42
CA PRO A 74 -9.29 -22.83 -14.71
C PRO A 74 -8.48 -22.21 -15.85
N GLU A 75 -8.53 -22.85 -17.02
CA GLU A 75 -7.91 -22.31 -18.23
C GLU A 75 -8.54 -20.97 -18.63
N MET A 76 -7.71 -19.94 -18.73
CA MET A 76 -8.16 -18.59 -19.11
C MET A 76 -7.93 -18.36 -20.60
N LYS A 77 -9.01 -18.09 -21.32
CA LYS A 77 -8.93 -17.73 -22.73
C LYS A 77 -8.36 -16.32 -22.90
N ARG A 78 -7.50 -16.17 -23.88
CA ARG A 78 -6.86 -14.90 -24.21
C ARG A 78 -7.88 -13.97 -24.90
N ASN A 79 -8.28 -12.88 -24.24
CA ASN A 79 -9.29 -11.93 -24.77
C ASN A 79 -8.68 -10.72 -25.50
N TYR A 80 -7.35 -10.58 -25.50
CA TYR A 80 -6.67 -9.45 -26.14
C TYR A 80 -6.00 -9.86 -27.45
N VAL A 81 -6.37 -9.19 -28.54
CA VAL A 81 -5.90 -9.47 -29.91
C VAL A 81 -4.73 -8.57 -30.33
N GLY A 82 -4.37 -7.56 -29.53
CA GLY A 82 -3.29 -6.61 -29.83
C GLY A 82 -1.88 -7.10 -29.47
N THR A 83 -0.87 -6.35 -29.91
CA THR A 83 0.53 -6.59 -29.54
C THR A 83 0.86 -6.01 -28.18
N TYR A 84 1.80 -6.60 -27.45
CA TYR A 84 2.28 -6.07 -26.17
C TYR A 84 2.81 -4.63 -26.29
N ARG A 85 3.53 -4.35 -27.38
CA ARG A 85 4.03 -2.99 -27.66
C ARG A 85 2.89 -1.99 -27.80
N GLY A 86 1.82 -2.34 -28.55
CA GLY A 86 0.64 -1.49 -28.66
C GLY A 86 -0.08 -1.25 -27.34
N LEU A 87 -0.10 -2.28 -26.45
CA LEU A 87 -0.64 -2.11 -25.11
C LEU A 87 0.18 -1.10 -24.30
N MET A 88 1.51 -1.22 -24.31
CA MET A 88 2.40 -0.30 -23.59
C MET A 88 2.33 1.13 -24.14
N THR A 89 2.24 1.30 -25.46
CA THR A 89 2.04 2.61 -26.08
C THR A 89 0.76 3.27 -25.59
N THR A 90 -0.35 2.53 -25.55
CA THR A 90 -1.62 3.06 -25.03
C THR A 90 -1.55 3.45 -23.54
N VAL A 91 -0.81 2.72 -22.72
CA VAL A 91 -0.58 3.09 -21.32
C VAL A 91 0.18 4.41 -21.22
N ALA A 92 1.25 4.58 -22.02
CA ALA A 92 2.01 5.82 -22.09
C ALA A 92 1.18 7.00 -22.61
N GLU A 93 0.38 6.79 -23.65
CA GLU A 93 -0.54 7.80 -24.17
C GLU A 93 -1.56 8.26 -23.12
N ILE A 94 -2.18 7.33 -22.39
CA ILE A 94 -3.12 7.67 -21.31
C ILE A 94 -2.42 8.52 -20.24
N PHE A 95 -1.20 8.17 -19.84
CA PHE A 95 -0.44 8.94 -18.86
C PHE A 95 -0.14 10.37 -19.33
N ILE A 96 0.15 10.55 -20.63
CA ILE A 96 0.45 11.86 -21.21
C ILE A 96 -0.82 12.69 -21.40
N LEU A 97 -1.89 12.09 -21.94
CA LEU A 97 -3.11 12.78 -22.36
C LEU A 97 -4.08 13.09 -21.21
N HIS A 98 -4.00 12.34 -20.09
CA HIS A 98 -4.92 12.51 -18.96
C HIS A 98 -4.21 13.08 -17.72
N PRO A 99 -4.16 14.41 -17.56
CA PRO A 99 -3.52 15.06 -16.40
C PRO A 99 -4.10 14.62 -15.06
N SER A 100 -5.42 14.36 -15.00
CA SER A 100 -6.09 13.88 -13.78
C SER A 100 -5.49 12.56 -13.28
N ILE A 101 -5.25 11.60 -14.17
CA ILE A 101 -4.66 10.29 -13.82
C ILE A 101 -3.25 10.47 -13.26
N ARG A 102 -2.43 11.35 -13.88
CA ARG A 102 -1.09 11.67 -13.36
C ARG A 102 -1.15 12.23 -11.95
N ILE A 103 -2.04 13.19 -11.71
CA ILE A 103 -2.19 13.85 -10.42
C ILE A 103 -2.63 12.85 -9.35
N TYR A 104 -3.66 12.04 -9.63
CA TYR A 104 -4.11 11.01 -8.71
C TYR A 104 -3.00 10.01 -8.39
N SER A 105 -2.26 9.56 -9.42
CA SER A 105 -1.20 8.57 -9.26
C SER A 105 0.01 9.12 -8.48
N ILE A 106 0.48 10.33 -8.82
CA ILE A 106 1.64 10.95 -8.17
C ILE A 106 1.31 11.30 -6.72
N ARG A 107 0.14 11.85 -6.44
CA ARG A 107 -0.33 12.18 -5.10
C ARG A 107 -0.37 10.95 -4.20
N ALA A 108 -0.94 9.84 -4.68
CA ALA A 108 -0.96 8.58 -3.96
C ALA A 108 0.43 7.95 -3.80
N ALA A 109 1.31 8.13 -4.78
CA ALA A 109 2.70 7.66 -4.74
C ALA A 109 3.48 8.30 -3.59
N PHE A 110 3.35 9.61 -3.40
CA PHE A 110 3.97 10.30 -2.27
C PHE A 110 3.34 9.87 -0.94
N GLY A 111 2.02 9.67 -0.87
CA GLY A 111 1.37 9.12 0.32
C GLY A 111 1.89 7.72 0.69
N PHE A 112 2.08 6.86 -0.31
CA PHE A 112 2.64 5.52 -0.09
C PHE A 112 4.12 5.55 0.27
N GLY A 113 4.90 6.45 -0.35
CA GLY A 113 6.30 6.67 0.01
C GLY A 113 6.45 7.12 1.47
N SER A 114 5.57 8.01 1.94
CA SER A 114 5.49 8.42 3.34
C SER A 114 5.26 7.22 4.27
N MET A 115 4.30 6.34 3.95
CA MET A 115 4.03 5.16 4.76
C MET A 115 5.18 4.14 4.69
N MET A 116 5.78 3.94 3.51
CA MET A 116 6.91 3.03 3.38
C MET A 116 8.14 3.48 4.17
N ALA A 117 8.33 4.78 4.38
CA ALA A 117 9.41 5.31 5.18
C ALA A 117 9.37 4.79 6.63
N ILE A 118 8.19 4.77 7.28
CA ILE A 118 8.07 4.26 8.66
C ILE A 118 8.33 2.75 8.71
N TRP A 119 7.71 1.97 7.81
CA TRP A 119 7.83 0.52 7.82
C TRP A 119 9.23 0.01 7.47
N SER A 120 10.00 0.73 6.64
CA SER A 120 11.35 0.33 6.26
C SER A 120 12.37 0.53 7.37
N CYS A 121 12.17 1.50 8.27
CA CYS A 121 13.12 1.85 9.32
C CYS A 121 12.65 1.48 10.73
N LEU A 122 11.39 1.05 10.90
CA LEU A 122 10.81 0.72 12.21
C LEU A 122 11.61 -0.35 12.96
N ALA A 123 12.09 -1.38 12.26
CA ALA A 123 12.90 -2.43 12.88
C ALA A 123 14.23 -1.91 13.43
N PHE A 124 14.87 -1.00 12.70
CA PHE A 124 16.12 -0.37 13.14
C PHE A 124 15.90 0.52 14.36
N HIS A 125 14.78 1.28 14.36
CA HIS A 125 14.43 2.15 15.49
C HIS A 125 14.11 1.35 16.74
N LEU A 126 13.36 0.26 16.64
CA LEU A 126 13.02 -0.60 17.77
C LEU A 126 14.23 -1.39 18.32
N ALA A 127 15.23 -1.68 17.49
CA ALA A 127 16.46 -2.35 17.94
C ALA A 127 17.38 -1.44 18.79
N GLN A 128 17.15 -0.13 18.77
CA GLN A 128 17.92 0.85 19.55
C GLN A 128 17.25 1.19 20.89
N PRO A 129 17.99 1.79 21.86
CA PRO A 129 17.39 2.37 23.05
C PRO A 129 16.36 3.45 22.67
N PRO A 130 15.26 3.57 23.39
CA PRO A 130 14.95 2.94 24.67
C PRO A 130 14.32 1.53 24.55
N PHE A 131 13.99 1.06 23.35
CA PHE A 131 13.20 -0.16 23.18
C PHE A 131 14.03 -1.44 23.33
N ASN A 132 15.19 -1.52 22.67
CA ASN A 132 16.02 -2.73 22.59
C ASN A 132 15.21 -4.00 22.27
N ALA A 133 14.27 -3.87 21.33
CA ALA A 133 13.27 -4.88 20.99
C ALA A 133 13.68 -5.67 19.75
N GLY A 134 13.26 -6.92 19.69
CA GLY A 134 13.50 -7.81 18.56
C GLY A 134 12.50 -7.62 17.40
N SER A 135 12.65 -8.44 16.37
CA SER A 135 11.80 -8.42 15.18
C SER A 135 10.36 -8.88 15.46
N ASP A 136 10.13 -9.64 16.51
CA ASP A 136 8.81 -10.04 17.00
C ASP A 136 7.95 -8.83 17.34
N MET A 137 8.52 -7.81 17.99
CA MET A 137 7.83 -6.59 18.36
C MET A 137 7.43 -5.79 17.12
N VAL A 138 8.28 -5.74 16.07
CA VAL A 138 7.93 -5.15 14.77
C VAL A 138 6.72 -5.87 14.16
N GLY A 139 6.71 -7.19 14.23
CA GLY A 139 5.60 -8.02 13.77
C GLY A 139 4.31 -7.73 14.54
N MET A 140 4.38 -7.57 15.85
CA MET A 140 3.22 -7.21 16.69
C MET A 140 2.69 -5.82 16.37
N LEU A 141 3.55 -4.82 16.18
CA LEU A 141 3.14 -3.50 15.72
C LEU A 141 2.48 -3.55 14.33
N GLY A 142 2.80 -4.57 13.52
CA GLY A 142 2.11 -4.87 12.28
C GLY A 142 0.60 -5.07 12.43
N LEU A 143 0.13 -5.54 13.58
CA LEU A 143 -1.30 -5.69 13.89
C LEU A 143 -2.05 -4.34 13.92
N CYS A 144 -1.35 -3.24 14.17
CA CYS A 144 -1.94 -1.90 14.07
C CYS A 144 -2.50 -1.63 12.66
N GLY A 145 -1.98 -2.31 11.63
CA GLY A 145 -2.50 -2.26 10.27
C GLY A 145 -3.96 -2.74 10.12
N ILE A 146 -4.50 -3.47 11.11
CA ILE A 146 -5.94 -3.81 11.18
C ILE A 146 -6.78 -2.54 11.14
N MET A 147 -6.36 -1.50 11.85
CA MET A 147 -7.07 -0.22 11.88
C MET A 147 -7.12 0.43 10.50
N GLY A 148 -6.03 0.31 9.71
CA GLY A 148 -6.00 0.73 8.32
C GLY A 148 -7.00 -0.06 7.45
N ALA A 149 -7.09 -1.37 7.62
CA ALA A 149 -8.05 -2.21 6.89
C ALA A 149 -9.51 -1.87 7.24
N VAL A 150 -9.82 -1.62 8.52
CA VAL A 150 -11.13 -1.14 8.97
C VAL A 150 -11.45 0.23 8.37
N ALA A 151 -10.49 1.14 8.39
CA ALA A 151 -10.64 2.46 7.78
C ALA A 151 -10.90 2.35 6.27
N ALA A 152 -10.22 1.46 5.55
CA ALA A 152 -10.40 1.25 4.11
C ALA A 152 -11.86 0.93 3.75
N SER A 153 -12.52 0.07 4.53
CA SER A 153 -13.92 -0.29 4.31
C SER A 153 -14.88 0.90 4.48
N SER A 154 -14.59 1.77 5.42
CA SER A 154 -15.35 2.99 5.68
C SER A 154 -15.10 4.05 4.61
N VAL A 155 -13.84 4.29 4.26
CA VAL A 155 -13.42 5.24 3.23
C VAL A 155 -14.04 4.88 1.88
N GLY A 156 -14.02 3.61 1.48
CA GLY A 156 -14.63 3.15 0.22
C GLY A 156 -16.11 3.51 0.09
N LYS A 157 -16.86 3.51 1.20
CA LYS A 157 -18.28 3.92 1.23
C LYS A 157 -18.47 5.44 1.24
N LEU A 158 -17.53 6.17 1.80
CA LEU A 158 -17.64 7.61 2.03
C LEU A 158 -17.08 8.45 0.88
N VAL A 159 -16.11 7.94 0.12
CA VAL A 159 -15.50 8.66 -1.03
C VAL A 159 -16.55 9.13 -2.04
N PRO A 160 -17.53 8.31 -2.48
CA PRO A 160 -18.56 8.78 -3.41
C PRO A 160 -19.40 9.94 -2.85
N ARG A 161 -19.56 10.02 -1.53
CA ARG A 161 -20.38 11.04 -0.85
C ARG A 161 -19.65 12.36 -0.65
N PHE A 162 -18.37 12.32 -0.28
CA PHE A 162 -17.59 13.51 0.10
C PHE A 162 -16.60 13.96 -0.97
N GLY A 163 -16.31 13.11 -1.95
CA GLY A 163 -15.44 13.38 -3.07
C GLY A 163 -13.96 13.00 -2.86
N ILE A 164 -13.31 12.68 -3.96
CA ILE A 164 -11.92 12.19 -4.03
C ILE A 164 -10.93 13.20 -3.41
N HIS A 165 -11.10 14.47 -3.76
CA HIS A 165 -10.20 15.54 -3.34
C HIS A 165 -10.14 15.70 -1.81
N LYS A 166 -11.31 15.75 -1.15
CA LYS A 166 -11.38 15.92 0.31
C LYS A 166 -10.74 14.77 1.06
N PHE A 167 -10.97 13.53 0.61
CA PHE A 167 -10.35 12.36 1.24
C PHE A 167 -8.85 12.31 1.02
N SER A 168 -8.35 12.69 -0.15
CA SER A 168 -6.93 12.75 -0.40
C SER A 168 -6.24 13.82 0.44
N LEU A 169 -6.86 15.00 0.56
CA LEU A 169 -6.37 16.10 1.39
C LEU A 169 -6.33 15.70 2.87
N PHE A 170 -7.44 15.12 3.36
CA PHE A 170 -7.55 14.62 4.73
C PHE A 170 -6.50 13.55 5.04
N GLY A 171 -6.29 12.59 4.12
CA GLY A 171 -5.30 11.54 4.28
C GLY A 171 -3.87 12.07 4.35
N ALA A 172 -3.52 13.06 3.51
CA ALA A 172 -2.20 13.69 3.54
C ALA A 172 -1.97 14.49 4.83
N ALA A 173 -2.99 15.25 5.29
CA ALA A 173 -2.92 15.98 6.56
C ALA A 173 -2.78 15.02 7.75
N MET A 174 -3.51 13.91 7.74
CA MET A 174 -3.43 12.88 8.78
C MET A 174 -2.03 12.25 8.83
N GLN A 175 -1.40 11.99 7.68
CA GLN A 175 -0.02 11.49 7.65
C GLN A 175 0.98 12.52 8.23
N ILE A 176 0.81 13.81 7.98
CA ILE A 176 1.65 14.85 8.60
C ILE A 176 1.50 14.82 10.13
N VAL A 177 0.27 14.75 10.63
CA VAL A 177 0.01 14.62 12.08
C VAL A 177 0.66 13.36 12.64
N ALA A 178 0.53 12.23 11.95
CA ALA A 178 1.13 10.96 12.35
C ALA A 178 2.66 11.06 12.47
N TRP A 179 3.31 11.66 11.50
CA TRP A 179 4.76 11.87 11.52
C TRP A 179 5.20 12.88 12.58
N THR A 180 4.39 13.89 12.87
CA THR A 180 4.63 14.81 14.00
C THR A 180 4.59 14.05 15.33
N ILE A 181 3.63 13.13 15.50
CA ILE A 181 3.57 12.24 16.67
C ILE A 181 4.79 11.32 16.73
N ALA A 182 5.19 10.71 15.58
CA ALA A 182 6.38 9.87 15.51
C ALA A 182 7.68 10.64 15.85
N LEU A 183 7.75 11.93 15.50
CA LEU A 183 8.87 12.80 15.83
C LEU A 183 8.93 13.16 17.31
N LEU A 184 7.79 13.48 17.92
CA LEU A 184 7.73 13.98 19.30
C LEU A 184 7.65 12.85 20.33
N PHE A 185 7.02 11.74 19.99
CA PHE A 185 6.71 10.63 20.90
C PHE A 185 7.19 9.27 20.36
N GLY A 186 8.06 9.27 19.33
CA GLY A 186 8.55 8.06 18.68
C GLY A 186 9.37 7.16 19.59
N ASP A 187 9.90 7.65 20.70
CA ASP A 187 10.63 6.89 21.70
C ASP A 187 9.70 6.15 22.70
N THR A 188 8.39 6.16 22.46
CA THR A 188 7.39 5.44 23.25
C THR A 188 6.56 4.51 22.38
N TYR A 189 6.20 3.33 22.89
CA TYR A 189 5.29 2.42 22.17
C TYR A 189 3.95 3.07 21.83
N ALA A 190 3.39 3.85 22.74
CA ALA A 190 2.11 4.55 22.53
C ALA A 190 2.20 5.55 21.37
N GLY A 191 3.29 6.31 21.29
CA GLY A 191 3.55 7.24 20.19
C GLY A 191 3.72 6.55 18.85
N LEU A 192 4.50 5.44 18.81
CA LEU A 192 4.66 4.63 17.60
C LEU A 192 3.35 4.01 17.14
N ILE A 193 2.57 3.41 18.06
CA ILE A 193 1.25 2.83 17.74
C ILE A 193 0.33 3.89 17.16
N ALA A 194 0.22 5.05 17.79
CA ALA A 194 -0.61 6.15 17.30
C ALA A 194 -0.15 6.63 15.92
N ALA A 195 1.15 6.80 15.71
CA ALA A 195 1.72 7.22 14.44
C ALA A 195 1.44 6.19 13.33
N ILE A 196 1.67 4.90 13.58
CA ILE A 196 1.43 3.81 12.62
C ILE A 196 -0.05 3.77 12.23
N ILE A 197 -0.96 3.80 13.19
CA ILE A 197 -2.41 3.78 12.92
C ILE A 197 -2.81 4.98 12.05
N LEU A 198 -2.36 6.17 12.38
CA LEU A 198 -2.71 7.38 11.64
C LEU A 198 -2.09 7.42 10.25
N VAL A 199 -0.85 6.96 10.08
CA VAL A 199 -0.20 6.83 8.76
C VAL A 199 -0.98 5.86 7.89
N ASP A 200 -1.37 4.70 8.41
CA ASP A 200 -2.09 3.67 7.67
C ASP A 200 -3.50 4.14 7.29
N ILE A 201 -4.24 4.76 8.21
CA ILE A 201 -5.56 5.34 7.90
C ILE A 201 -5.43 6.46 6.86
N GLY A 202 -4.46 7.36 7.02
CA GLY A 202 -4.18 8.43 6.08
C GLY A 202 -3.85 7.91 4.68
N LEU A 203 -3.05 6.83 4.61
CA LEU A 203 -2.76 6.16 3.35
C LEU A 203 -4.02 5.59 2.70
N GLN A 204 -4.88 4.89 3.45
CA GLN A 204 -6.11 4.32 2.90
C GLN A 204 -7.04 5.40 2.33
N CYS A 205 -7.12 6.55 3.00
CA CYS A 205 -7.87 7.69 2.49
C CYS A 205 -7.32 8.18 1.14
N GLN A 206 -6.00 8.28 1.01
CA GLN A 206 -5.35 8.71 -0.24
C GLN A 206 -5.44 7.63 -1.32
N GLN A 207 -5.10 6.39 -1.01
CA GLN A 207 -5.05 5.30 -1.98
C GLN A 207 -6.41 5.05 -2.61
N LEU A 208 -7.44 4.79 -1.79
CA LEU A 208 -8.77 4.43 -2.29
C LEU A 208 -9.43 5.58 -3.06
N SER A 209 -9.29 6.82 -2.57
CA SER A 209 -9.87 7.98 -3.24
C SER A 209 -9.19 8.23 -4.59
N ASN A 210 -7.86 8.24 -4.65
CA ASN A 210 -7.12 8.51 -5.88
C ASN A 210 -7.25 7.36 -6.89
N GLN A 211 -7.23 6.11 -6.44
CA GLN A 211 -7.45 4.95 -7.29
C GLN A 211 -8.84 4.97 -7.91
N SER A 212 -9.88 5.28 -7.10
CA SER A 212 -11.24 5.46 -7.59
C SER A 212 -11.31 6.56 -8.66
N GLY A 213 -10.62 7.68 -8.46
CA GLY A 213 -10.51 8.76 -9.43
C GLY A 213 -9.89 8.31 -10.76
N CYS A 214 -8.78 7.58 -10.69
CA CYS A 214 -8.15 7.02 -11.90
C CYS A 214 -9.07 6.08 -12.68
N LEU A 215 -9.81 5.22 -11.98
CA LEU A 215 -10.73 4.26 -12.63
C LEU A 215 -11.95 4.92 -13.24
N GLN A 216 -12.43 6.02 -12.64
CA GLN A 216 -13.59 6.78 -13.13
C GLN A 216 -13.26 7.70 -14.30
N GLU A 217 -12.00 8.13 -14.45
CA GLU A 217 -11.57 9.06 -15.52
C GLU A 217 -11.71 8.42 -16.91
N ILE A 218 -11.38 7.13 -17.05
CA ILE A 218 -11.49 6.39 -18.32
C ILE A 218 -12.11 5.01 -18.03
N PRO A 219 -13.42 4.89 -17.88
CA PRO A 219 -14.07 3.61 -17.57
C PRO A 219 -13.80 2.52 -18.62
N GLN A 220 -13.67 2.90 -19.90
CA GLN A 220 -13.42 1.98 -21.02
C GLN A 220 -11.99 1.41 -20.98
N ALA A 221 -11.06 2.10 -20.32
CA ALA A 221 -9.66 1.70 -20.17
C ALA A 221 -9.25 1.61 -18.69
N ALA A 222 -10.18 1.30 -17.79
CA ALA A 222 -9.96 1.28 -16.35
C ALA A 222 -8.76 0.41 -15.91
N ASN A 223 -8.56 -0.74 -16.58
CA ASN A 223 -7.41 -1.61 -16.31
C ASN A 223 -6.07 -0.92 -16.62
N ARG A 224 -6.00 -0.13 -17.71
CA ARG A 224 -4.79 0.61 -18.09
C ARG A 224 -4.55 1.78 -17.14
N ALA A 225 -5.61 2.50 -16.76
CA ALA A 225 -5.54 3.55 -15.74
C ALA A 225 -5.05 2.99 -14.38
N ASN A 226 -5.55 1.81 -13.98
CA ASN A 226 -5.08 1.12 -12.78
C ASN A 226 -3.60 0.70 -12.87
N THR A 227 -3.15 0.25 -14.04
CA THR A 227 -1.72 -0.08 -14.27
C THR A 227 -0.84 1.14 -14.03
N ILE A 228 -1.22 2.31 -14.60
CA ILE A 228 -0.50 3.57 -14.39
C ILE A 228 -0.48 3.93 -12.90
N PHE A 229 -1.66 3.89 -12.27
CA PHE A 229 -1.81 4.21 -10.85
C PHE A 229 -0.88 3.34 -9.99
N MET A 230 -0.96 2.02 -10.13
CA MET A 230 -0.21 1.08 -9.30
C MET A 230 1.29 1.13 -9.57
N THR A 231 1.71 1.31 -10.83
CA THR A 231 3.13 1.47 -11.17
C THR A 231 3.71 2.71 -10.51
N THR A 232 3.04 3.85 -10.65
CA THR A 232 3.47 5.11 -10.04
C THR A 232 3.45 5.02 -8.50
N TYR A 233 2.42 4.39 -7.95
CA TYR A 233 2.26 4.14 -6.52
C TYR A 233 3.44 3.35 -5.94
N PHE A 234 3.83 2.23 -6.56
CA PHE A 234 4.97 1.43 -6.12
C PHE A 234 6.32 2.11 -6.33
N ILE A 235 6.48 2.93 -7.38
CA ILE A 235 7.67 3.78 -7.54
C ILE A 235 7.79 4.73 -6.35
N GLY A 236 6.69 5.37 -5.94
CA GLY A 236 6.67 6.24 -4.76
C GLY A 236 7.05 5.50 -3.48
N GLY A 237 6.51 4.30 -3.27
CA GLY A 237 6.89 3.46 -2.14
C GLY A 237 8.37 3.09 -2.12
N SER A 238 8.93 2.71 -3.28
CA SER A 238 10.35 2.40 -3.42
C SER A 238 11.23 3.61 -3.13
N LEU A 239 10.85 4.79 -3.62
CA LEU A 239 11.55 6.04 -3.33
C LEU A 239 11.50 6.39 -1.84
N GLY A 240 10.32 6.23 -1.20
CA GLY A 240 10.17 6.46 0.23
C GLY A 240 11.06 5.54 1.06
N THR A 241 11.08 4.24 0.74
CA THR A 241 11.97 3.25 1.38
C THR A 241 13.44 3.60 1.18
N PHE A 242 13.85 3.93 -0.05
CA PHE A 242 15.23 4.28 -0.37
C PHE A 242 15.67 5.54 0.37
N CYS A 243 14.89 6.61 0.31
CA CYS A 243 15.21 7.87 0.99
C CYS A 243 15.29 7.68 2.51
N ALA A 244 14.33 6.97 3.11
CA ALA A 244 14.31 6.71 4.55
C ALA A 244 15.53 5.87 4.98
N GLY A 245 15.83 4.78 4.26
CA GLY A 245 16.99 3.94 4.56
C GLY A 245 18.33 4.69 4.40
N TYR A 246 18.46 5.54 3.38
CA TYR A 246 19.65 6.37 3.21
C TYR A 246 19.82 7.40 4.33
N VAL A 247 18.74 8.11 4.69
CA VAL A 247 18.80 9.16 5.71
C VAL A 247 18.91 8.56 7.13
N TRP A 248 18.39 7.33 7.35
CA TRP A 248 18.62 6.60 8.60
C TRP A 248 20.10 6.52 8.97
N THR A 249 20.99 6.26 8.00
CA THR A 249 22.44 6.15 8.24
C THR A 249 23.12 7.48 8.60
N GLN A 250 22.45 8.61 8.39
CA GLN A 250 22.99 9.96 8.60
C GLN A 250 22.40 10.67 9.82
N ALA A 251 21.12 10.44 10.09
CA ALA A 251 20.34 11.20 11.06
C ALA A 251 19.32 10.35 11.82
N ASP A 252 19.50 9.04 11.87
CA ASP A 252 18.68 8.09 12.63
C ASP A 252 17.16 8.31 12.44
N TRP A 253 16.38 8.14 13.48
CA TRP A 253 14.92 8.28 13.46
C TRP A 253 14.43 9.67 13.06
N LEU A 254 15.16 10.73 13.47
CA LEU A 254 14.85 12.11 13.11
C LEU A 254 14.84 12.28 11.58
N GLY A 255 15.85 11.73 10.91
CA GLY A 255 15.94 11.78 9.45
C GLY A 255 14.79 11.08 8.76
N VAL A 256 14.37 9.92 9.27
CA VAL A 256 13.21 9.18 8.74
C VAL A 256 11.92 9.99 8.89
N CYS A 257 11.73 10.64 10.04
CA CYS A 257 10.57 11.52 10.28
C CYS A 257 10.54 12.68 9.28
N ILE A 258 11.68 13.32 9.00
CA ILE A 258 11.77 14.40 8.02
C ILE A 258 11.41 13.90 6.62
N VAL A 259 11.89 12.72 6.20
CA VAL A 259 11.53 12.12 4.92
C VAL A 259 10.03 11.85 4.86
N GLY A 260 9.46 11.23 5.89
CA GLY A 260 8.03 10.92 5.95
C GLY A 260 7.14 12.15 5.88
N ILE A 261 7.49 13.22 6.65
CA ILE A 261 6.82 14.53 6.61
C ILE A 261 6.94 15.14 5.20
N SER A 262 8.13 15.13 4.60
CA SER A 262 8.36 15.72 3.28
C SER A 262 7.50 15.06 2.21
N PHE A 263 7.42 13.73 2.18
CA PHE A 263 6.56 12.99 1.26
C PHE A 263 5.07 13.30 1.50
N ALA A 264 4.61 13.29 2.75
CA ALA A 264 3.24 13.64 3.09
C ALA A 264 2.91 15.10 2.71
N PHE A 265 3.85 16.02 2.92
CA PHE A 265 3.70 17.43 2.57
C PHE A 265 3.62 17.65 1.06
N ILE A 266 4.44 16.96 0.25
CA ILE A 266 4.36 17.02 -1.21
C ILE A 266 3.00 16.51 -1.68
N SER A 267 2.51 15.38 -1.12
CA SER A 267 1.16 14.87 -1.41
C SER A 267 0.07 15.88 -1.06
N LEU A 268 0.23 16.59 0.08
CA LEU A 268 -0.68 17.66 0.50
C LEU A 268 -0.68 18.84 -0.48
N MET A 269 0.50 19.30 -0.88
CA MET A 269 0.66 20.42 -1.81
C MET A 269 0.03 20.12 -3.17
N ILE A 270 0.27 18.91 -3.70
CA ILE A 270 -0.38 18.46 -4.94
C ILE A 270 -1.91 18.43 -4.76
N SER A 271 -2.40 18.02 -3.59
CA SER A 271 -3.82 18.03 -3.29
C SER A 271 -4.40 19.44 -3.23
N LEU A 272 -3.69 20.41 -2.70
CA LEU A 272 -4.14 21.80 -2.61
C LEU A 272 -4.13 22.52 -3.96
N SER A 273 -3.14 22.21 -4.82
CA SER A 273 -2.96 22.85 -6.13
C SER A 273 -4.05 22.45 -7.14
N HIS A 274 -4.71 21.31 -6.97
CA HIS A 274 -5.71 20.78 -7.90
C HIS A 274 -7.08 20.64 -7.23
N LYS A 275 -7.76 21.77 -7.06
CA LYS A 275 -9.15 21.89 -6.56
C LYS A 275 -10.19 21.65 -7.67
N LYS A 276 -10.12 20.56 -8.43
CA LYS A 276 -11.22 20.17 -9.31
C LYS A 276 -11.93 18.93 -8.84
#